data_e7dc1a1e552ff98de90c4a850888d8d7
#
_entry.id   e7dc1a1e552ff98de90c4a850888d8d7
#
_cell.length_a   1.000
_cell.length_b   1.000
_cell.length_c   1.000
_cell.angle_alpha   90.00
_cell.angle_beta   90.00
_cell.angle_gamma   90.00
#
_symmetry.space_group_name_H-M   'P 1'
#
loop_
_entity.id
_entity.type
_entity.pdbx_description
1 polymer ?
#
loop_
_entity_poly.entity_id
_entity_poly.type
_entity_poly.pdbx_seq_one_letter_code
_entity_poly.pdbx_strand_id
1 'polypeptide(L)'
;MVSQDDTDNPEDLGISEINLEPNLADLVGDILSIDNNEIETPKRDSKQSKHYKPKGLYLGERRDNGKPVDIAPQVLARHAAMLGSTGSGKTVMAKALIEEAAIAKIPSLIIDPQGDLARLALGIEPANLAEHGGDYSRAKKLLDMCEVRIWTPLRSKGLPLCIDPFRAPPADLDAEEAITAWDMVAAGFASLAGYDVEKAQGKVVKPFLYEILVEGTKFGLNVGDFQALARVVREPHNEFIRHLYPQCFLDVEDGEDKVDVPTWEEVMLEHRLTDFEERLPKTTRNDLARRLSAFSSGVNQLLFSNGVPIDIDSFVEPAIPGKIPLNIVYLNTIQDEAQKQYFVQELSRELYDWMLTQQPADGELKLLFFMDEVAPYLPPYPRNPPAKDLIKLIFKQARKYGVACVLATQNVSDVDYKILAQANTTFIGRFTQPQDIDKVRHLLKESGGDLDLIAQLPTLDAGQFQMVAPDVDPAPVPIQCRWLYTDHGAPLNEDQVEEIITPEIRAWAKTRSAGKSKGRGAGAAHAASRGSSWNKDDIKDEIGLVEAARIK
;
A
#
# COMPACT_ATOMS: atom_id res chain seq x y z
N MET A 1 -6.41 -19.15 64.81
CA MET A 1 -5.60 -18.62 65.90
C MET A 1 -4.83 -17.50 65.28
N VAL A 2 -5.33 -16.25 65.45
CA VAL A 2 -4.88 -15.26 66.45
C VAL A 2 -3.48 -14.74 66.03
N SER A 3 -3.18 -13.49 65.83
CA SER A 3 -3.80 -12.14 66.09
C SER A 3 -2.84 -11.14 65.42
N GLN A 4 -3.38 -10.10 64.81
CA GLN A 4 -3.48 -8.70 65.36
C GLN A 4 -2.13 -7.97 65.55
N ASP A 5 -2.10 -6.86 64.82
CA ASP A 5 -1.82 -5.47 65.21
C ASP A 5 -0.35 -5.13 65.53
N ASP A 6 0.14 -4.13 64.82
CA ASP A 6 0.34 -2.83 65.46
C ASP A 6 0.71 -1.73 64.45
N THR A 7 0.04 -0.65 64.62
CA THR A 7 0.24 0.71 64.10
C THR A 7 1.50 1.31 64.70
N ASP A 8 2.32 2.02 63.94
CA ASP A 8 3.04 3.18 64.45
C ASP A 8 3.23 4.26 63.37
N ASN A 9 2.91 5.44 63.79
CA ASN A 9 2.84 6.72 63.07
C ASN A 9 4.20 7.42 63.16
N PRO A 10 4.68 8.16 62.18
CA PRO A 10 5.95 8.85 62.24
C PRO A 10 5.81 10.27 62.78
N GLU A 11 6.59 10.62 63.72
CA GLU A 11 6.90 12.01 64.10
C GLU A 11 8.39 12.33 63.87
N ASP A 12 8.58 13.54 63.36
CA ASP A 12 9.75 14.41 63.47
C ASP A 12 11.07 14.05 62.75
N LEU A 13 11.23 14.74 61.60
CA LEU A 13 12.52 15.34 61.27
C LEU A 13 12.26 16.72 60.62
N GLY A 14 12.55 17.76 61.42
CA GLY A 14 12.45 19.14 61.01
C GLY A 14 13.32 19.52 59.84
N ILE A 15 12.73 20.17 58.88
CA ILE A 15 13.44 20.97 57.87
C ILE A 15 12.90 22.38 57.96
N SER A 16 13.80 23.27 58.37
CA SER A 16 13.61 24.71 58.49
C SER A 16 13.10 25.37 57.21
N GLU A 17 12.12 26.22 57.38
CA GLU A 17 11.62 27.18 56.40
C GLU A 17 12.79 28.03 55.84
N ILE A 18 13.02 27.97 54.55
CA ILE A 18 13.75 28.97 53.80
C ILE A 18 12.70 29.81 53.07
N ASN A 19 12.42 30.98 53.62
CA ASN A 19 11.73 32.07 52.94
C ASN A 19 12.56 32.55 51.77
N LEU A 20 12.06 32.39 50.56
CA LEU A 20 12.50 33.07 49.36
C LEU A 20 11.28 33.51 48.55
N GLU A 21 10.72 34.64 48.92
CA GLU A 21 10.03 35.51 47.98
C GLU A 21 11.04 36.53 47.46
N PRO A 22 11.21 36.67 46.13
CA PRO A 22 11.22 37.95 45.50
C PRO A 22 10.17 38.04 44.39
N ASN A 23 9.29 38.89 44.60
CA ASN A 23 8.55 39.81 43.75
C ASN A 23 8.48 39.45 42.25
N LEU A 24 7.45 38.64 41.90
CA LEU A 24 7.11 38.36 40.51
C LEU A 24 6.70 39.60 39.70
N ALA A 25 6.41 40.72 40.39
CA ALA A 25 6.02 41.98 39.75
C ALA A 25 7.20 42.73 39.11
N ASP A 26 8.42 42.57 39.62
CA ASP A 26 9.59 43.26 39.08
C ASP A 26 10.18 42.51 37.87
N LEU A 27 9.93 41.20 37.73
CA LEU A 27 10.34 40.42 36.55
C LEU A 27 9.44 40.64 35.34
N VAL A 28 8.19 41.05 35.51
CA VAL A 28 7.24 41.34 34.44
C VAL A 28 7.46 42.73 33.84
N GLY A 29 8.04 43.65 34.62
CA GLY A 29 8.35 45.00 34.16
C GLY A 29 9.48 45.09 33.13
N ASP A 30 10.49 44.24 33.23
CA ASP A 30 11.64 44.23 32.32
C ASP A 30 11.41 43.48 31.00
N ILE A 31 10.33 42.64 30.91
CA ILE A 31 9.97 41.94 29.66
C ILE A 31 9.08 42.81 28.76
N LEU A 32 8.48 43.87 29.27
CA LEU A 32 7.58 44.75 28.49
C LEU A 32 8.27 46.01 27.93
N SER A 33 9.59 46.16 28.09
CA SER A 33 10.37 47.26 27.55
C SER A 33 11.33 46.87 26.41
N ILE A 34 11.10 45.73 25.75
CA ILE A 34 11.76 45.46 24.47
C ILE A 34 10.98 46.19 23.39
N ASP A 35 11.60 47.24 22.89
CA ASP A 35 11.15 48.06 21.76
C ASP A 35 10.50 47.22 20.67
N ASN A 36 9.27 47.60 20.34
CA ASN A 36 8.59 47.21 19.11
C ASN A 36 9.39 47.80 17.89
N ASN A 37 10.56 47.29 17.65
CA ASN A 37 11.10 47.37 16.31
C ASN A 37 10.35 46.36 15.49
N GLU A 38 9.38 46.82 14.73
CA GLU A 38 8.70 46.13 13.66
C GLU A 38 9.74 45.35 12.83
N ILE A 39 9.81 44.03 13.07
CA ILE A 39 10.36 43.14 12.06
C ILE A 39 9.34 43.22 10.93
N GLU A 40 9.56 44.14 9.99
CA GLU A 40 8.85 44.13 8.72
C GLU A 40 9.03 42.75 8.09
N THR A 41 8.07 41.90 8.29
CA THR A 41 7.89 40.72 7.41
C THR A 41 7.83 41.31 5.98
N PRO A 42 8.69 40.87 5.05
CA PRO A 42 8.65 41.41 3.70
C PRO A 42 7.23 41.17 3.17
N LYS A 43 6.50 42.27 2.95
CA LYS A 43 5.19 42.25 2.30
C LYS A 43 5.41 41.57 0.96
N ARG A 44 4.90 40.35 0.82
CA ARG A 44 4.87 39.62 -0.45
C ARG A 44 4.30 40.57 -1.50
N ASP A 45 5.11 40.91 -2.49
CA ASP A 45 4.66 41.65 -3.65
C ASP A 45 3.65 40.76 -4.42
N SER A 46 2.38 40.92 -4.12
CA SER A 46 1.26 40.15 -4.72
C SER A 46 1.13 40.39 -6.25
N LYS A 47 2.00 41.21 -6.82
CA LYS A 47 1.96 41.57 -8.24
C LYS A 47 2.71 40.60 -9.16
N GLN A 48 3.65 39.78 -8.67
CA GLN A 48 4.41 38.88 -9.54
C GLN A 48 3.72 37.54 -9.85
N SER A 49 2.75 37.09 -9.03
CA SER A 49 2.09 35.79 -9.24
C SER A 49 1.03 35.78 -10.36
N LYS A 50 0.55 36.96 -10.79
CA LYS A 50 -0.58 37.06 -11.73
C LYS A 50 -0.30 36.63 -13.18
N HIS A 51 0.94 36.38 -13.58
CA HIS A 51 1.30 36.05 -14.96
C HIS A 51 2.19 34.81 -15.15
N TYR A 52 2.54 34.11 -14.06
CA TYR A 52 3.35 32.91 -14.20
C TYR A 52 2.54 31.78 -14.83
N LYS A 53 3.02 31.27 -15.97
CA LYS A 53 2.46 30.07 -16.62
C LYS A 53 3.43 28.91 -16.39
N PRO A 54 3.09 27.96 -15.52
CA PRO A 54 3.95 26.80 -15.26
C PRO A 54 4.23 26.01 -16.55
N LYS A 55 5.49 25.58 -16.69
CA LYS A 55 5.93 24.73 -17.78
C LYS A 55 5.88 23.23 -17.41
N GLY A 56 5.70 22.94 -16.14
CA GLY A 56 5.65 21.61 -15.55
C GLY A 56 4.71 21.56 -14.35
N LEU A 57 5.03 20.71 -13.39
CA LEU A 57 4.33 20.56 -12.13
C LEU A 57 4.74 21.70 -11.19
N TYR A 58 3.90 22.66 -10.99
CA TYR A 58 4.17 23.85 -10.17
C TYR A 58 3.96 23.53 -8.68
N LEU A 59 5.05 23.47 -7.93
CA LEU A 59 5.03 23.06 -6.54
C LEU A 59 5.07 24.23 -5.55
N GLY A 60 5.48 25.43 -5.99
CA GLY A 60 5.58 26.59 -5.13
C GLY A 60 6.69 27.55 -5.57
N GLU A 61 7.29 28.23 -4.61
CA GLU A 61 8.31 29.25 -4.84
C GLU A 61 9.57 28.96 -4.02
N ARG A 62 10.72 29.32 -4.57
CA ARG A 62 11.99 29.31 -3.83
C ARG A 62 11.96 30.33 -2.69
N ARG A 63 12.33 29.89 -1.47
CA ARG A 63 12.39 30.80 -0.31
C ARG A 63 13.55 31.79 -0.35
N ASP A 64 14.60 31.45 -1.08
CA ASP A 64 15.81 32.31 -1.19
C ASP A 64 15.66 33.49 -2.17
N ASN A 65 14.82 33.35 -3.21
CA ASN A 65 14.74 34.36 -4.27
C ASN A 65 13.34 34.55 -4.87
N GLY A 66 12.31 33.90 -4.36
CA GLY A 66 10.90 34.00 -4.80
C GLY A 66 10.61 33.46 -6.20
N LYS A 67 11.57 32.79 -6.85
CA LYS A 67 11.33 32.22 -8.18
C LYS A 67 10.40 30.99 -8.08
N PRO A 68 9.50 30.84 -9.07
CA PRO A 68 8.65 29.66 -9.10
C PRO A 68 9.47 28.39 -9.28
N VAL A 69 9.02 27.31 -8.63
CA VAL A 69 9.57 25.96 -8.73
C VAL A 69 8.55 25.07 -9.42
N ASP A 70 8.86 24.68 -10.65
CA ASP A 70 8.13 23.64 -11.37
C ASP A 70 9.10 22.58 -11.85
N ILE A 71 8.66 21.34 -11.82
CA ILE A 71 9.44 20.19 -12.27
C ILE A 71 8.77 19.55 -13.49
N ALA A 72 9.57 19.10 -14.44
CA ALA A 72 9.02 18.35 -15.56
C ALA A 72 8.38 17.04 -15.06
N PRO A 73 7.22 16.62 -15.58
CA PRO A 73 6.59 15.36 -15.17
C PRO A 73 7.53 14.16 -15.24
N GLN A 74 8.42 14.13 -16.22
CA GLN A 74 9.42 13.06 -16.45
C GLN A 74 10.41 12.91 -15.27
N VAL A 75 10.63 13.95 -14.47
CA VAL A 75 11.46 13.88 -13.26
C VAL A 75 10.87 12.88 -12.26
N LEU A 76 9.54 12.82 -12.16
CA LEU A 76 8.85 11.86 -11.29
C LEU A 76 8.99 10.40 -11.75
N ALA A 77 9.33 10.14 -13.02
CA ALA A 77 9.61 8.78 -13.47
C ALA A 77 10.79 8.14 -12.72
N ARG A 78 11.68 8.96 -12.14
CA ARG A 78 12.79 8.52 -11.29
C ARG A 78 12.44 8.49 -9.80
N HIS A 79 11.16 8.47 -9.50
CA HIS A 79 10.55 8.37 -8.18
C HIS A 79 10.84 9.55 -7.25
N ALA A 80 9.97 9.72 -6.26
CA ALA A 80 10.13 10.76 -5.26
C ALA A 80 9.89 10.23 -3.84
N ALA A 81 10.49 10.89 -2.85
CA ALA A 81 10.24 10.67 -1.43
C ALA A 81 9.86 11.98 -0.75
N MET A 82 8.89 11.92 0.16
CA MET A 82 8.46 13.04 0.99
C MET A 82 8.71 12.71 2.45
N LEU A 83 9.65 13.40 3.05
CA LEU A 83 10.13 13.15 4.39
C LEU A 83 9.83 14.35 5.29
N GLY A 84 9.24 14.14 6.45
CA GLY A 84 8.97 15.24 7.37
C GLY A 84 8.12 14.81 8.56
N SER A 85 8.43 15.33 9.73
CA SER A 85 7.67 15.06 10.95
C SER A 85 6.22 15.55 10.86
N THR A 86 5.40 15.13 11.80
CA THR A 86 4.01 15.61 11.92
C THR A 86 3.97 17.14 11.95
N GLY A 87 3.06 17.76 11.20
CA GLY A 87 2.92 19.20 11.09
C GLY A 87 3.98 19.90 10.23
N SER A 88 4.85 19.17 9.52
CA SER A 88 5.79 19.77 8.55
C SER A 88 5.14 20.25 7.25
N GLY A 89 3.86 19.91 7.01
CA GLY A 89 3.16 20.19 5.75
C GLY A 89 3.33 19.12 4.67
N LYS A 90 3.79 17.92 5.02
CA LYS A 90 3.98 16.78 4.09
C LYS A 90 2.73 16.49 3.27
N THR A 91 1.54 16.40 3.91
CA THR A 91 0.26 16.19 3.22
C THR A 91 -0.08 17.32 2.25
N VAL A 92 0.31 18.56 2.57
CA VAL A 92 0.13 19.73 1.67
C VAL A 92 1.00 19.58 0.42
N MET A 93 2.27 19.23 0.58
CA MET A 93 3.18 18.99 -0.55
C MET A 93 2.72 17.80 -1.39
N ALA A 94 2.26 16.72 -0.75
CA ALA A 94 1.70 15.56 -1.44
C ALA A 94 0.48 15.91 -2.29
N LYS A 95 -0.48 16.65 -1.71
CA LYS A 95 -1.65 17.15 -2.47
C LYS A 95 -1.24 18.06 -3.61
N ALA A 96 -0.33 19.01 -3.39
CA ALA A 96 0.16 19.88 -4.44
C ALA A 96 0.77 19.10 -5.62
N LEU A 97 1.54 18.05 -5.33
CA LEU A 97 2.11 17.18 -6.36
C LEU A 97 1.03 16.38 -7.11
N ILE A 98 0.05 15.81 -6.40
CA ILE A 98 -1.05 15.05 -6.99
C ILE A 98 -1.94 15.95 -7.85
N GLU A 99 -2.27 17.15 -7.37
CA GLU A 99 -3.03 18.16 -8.13
C GLU A 99 -2.33 18.54 -9.46
N GLU A 100 -1.01 18.74 -9.40
CA GLU A 100 -0.23 19.06 -10.58
C GLU A 100 -0.08 17.89 -11.54
N ALA A 101 0.08 16.65 -11.03
CA ALA A 101 0.08 15.44 -11.84
C ALA A 101 -1.26 15.28 -12.58
N ALA A 102 -2.37 15.55 -11.91
CA ALA A 102 -3.70 15.53 -12.53
C ALA A 102 -3.86 16.60 -13.61
N ILE A 103 -3.37 17.85 -13.38
CA ILE A 103 -3.35 18.91 -14.39
C ILE A 103 -2.49 18.50 -15.60
N ALA A 104 -1.42 17.73 -15.36
CA ALA A 104 -0.59 17.14 -16.42
C ALA A 104 -1.22 15.90 -17.07
N LYS A 105 -2.47 15.55 -16.72
CA LYS A 105 -3.25 14.41 -17.21
C LYS A 105 -2.70 13.03 -16.82
N ILE A 106 -2.06 12.93 -15.67
CA ILE A 106 -1.54 11.68 -15.14
C ILE A 106 -2.55 11.13 -14.13
N PRO A 107 -3.16 9.96 -14.36
CA PRO A 107 -4.01 9.29 -13.38
C PRO A 107 -3.22 8.98 -12.11
N SER A 108 -3.89 8.91 -10.97
CA SER A 108 -3.22 8.62 -9.70
C SER A 108 -3.89 7.47 -8.97
N LEU A 109 -3.05 6.59 -8.38
CA LEU A 109 -3.42 5.59 -7.40
C LEU A 109 -2.75 5.95 -6.07
N ILE A 110 -3.56 6.25 -5.08
CA ILE A 110 -3.15 6.84 -3.82
C ILE A 110 -3.54 5.89 -2.69
N ILE A 111 -2.56 5.42 -1.92
CA ILE A 111 -2.80 4.68 -0.68
C ILE A 111 -2.82 5.67 0.47
N ASP A 112 -3.98 5.80 1.11
CA ASP A 112 -4.26 6.76 2.18
C ASP A 112 -4.65 6.04 3.49
N PRO A 113 -3.69 5.74 4.38
CA PRO A 113 -3.97 5.09 5.65
C PRO A 113 -4.69 5.97 6.66
N GLN A 114 -4.56 7.28 6.55
CA GLN A 114 -5.06 8.25 7.53
C GLN A 114 -6.38 8.92 7.09
N GLY A 115 -6.65 8.97 5.78
CA GLY A 115 -7.84 9.58 5.21
C GLY A 115 -7.72 11.08 4.89
N ASP A 116 -6.54 11.65 5.02
CA ASP A 116 -6.31 13.08 4.79
C ASP A 116 -6.38 13.46 3.31
N LEU A 117 -6.11 12.51 2.42
CA LEU A 117 -6.06 12.74 0.97
C LEU A 117 -7.45 12.67 0.31
N ALA A 118 -8.45 12.13 0.99
CA ALA A 118 -9.82 12.09 0.49
C ALA A 118 -10.41 13.49 0.18
N ARG A 119 -9.90 14.55 0.85
CA ARG A 119 -10.27 15.94 0.58
C ARG A 119 -9.79 16.50 -0.77
N LEU A 120 -8.99 15.75 -1.54
CA LEU A 120 -8.74 16.06 -2.96
C LEU A 120 -10.03 16.11 -3.81
N ALA A 121 -11.12 15.51 -3.31
CA ALA A 121 -12.44 15.57 -3.94
C ALA A 121 -13.16 16.91 -3.75
N LEU A 122 -12.70 17.76 -2.83
CA LEU A 122 -13.35 19.02 -2.47
C LEU A 122 -12.52 20.21 -2.96
N GLY A 123 -13.14 21.13 -3.64
CA GLY A 123 -12.51 22.39 -4.04
C GLY A 123 -12.33 23.32 -2.83
N ILE A 124 -11.27 24.12 -2.87
CA ILE A 124 -11.09 25.20 -1.90
C ILE A 124 -12.04 26.37 -2.17
N GLU A 125 -12.47 27.04 -1.11
CA GLU A 125 -13.24 28.27 -1.23
C GLU A 125 -12.48 29.37 -1.99
N PRO A 126 -13.08 29.99 -3.02
CA PRO A 126 -12.40 30.96 -3.87
C PRO A 126 -11.81 32.15 -3.10
N ALA A 127 -12.48 32.62 -2.04
CA ALA A 127 -12.01 33.72 -1.21
C ALA A 127 -10.72 33.33 -0.46
N ASN A 128 -10.69 32.13 0.11
CA ASN A 128 -9.50 31.61 0.81
C ASN A 128 -8.30 31.47 -0.15
N LEU A 129 -8.54 30.92 -1.35
CA LEU A 129 -7.49 30.79 -2.36
C LEU A 129 -6.93 32.15 -2.79
N ALA A 130 -7.79 33.16 -2.97
CA ALA A 130 -7.39 34.50 -3.37
C ALA A 130 -6.60 35.23 -2.28
N GLU A 131 -6.97 35.07 -1.01
CA GLU A 131 -6.26 35.63 0.13
C GLU A 131 -4.79 35.16 0.19
N HIS A 132 -4.55 33.91 -0.21
CA HIS A 132 -3.22 33.31 -0.22
C HIS A 132 -2.52 33.40 -1.58
N GLY A 133 -3.04 34.23 -2.50
CA GLY A 133 -2.42 34.48 -3.81
C GLY A 133 -2.47 33.31 -4.79
N GLY A 134 -3.37 32.33 -4.57
CA GLY A 134 -3.54 31.17 -5.44
C GLY A 134 -4.28 31.49 -6.74
N ASP A 135 -4.10 30.63 -7.74
CA ASP A 135 -4.73 30.75 -9.06
C ASP A 135 -6.06 30.00 -9.12
N TYR A 136 -7.17 30.73 -8.99
CA TYR A 136 -8.51 30.16 -9.05
C TYR A 136 -8.84 29.54 -10.42
N SER A 137 -8.32 30.11 -11.52
CA SER A 137 -8.53 29.54 -12.87
C SER A 137 -7.93 28.13 -12.96
N ARG A 138 -6.76 27.93 -12.35
CA ARG A 138 -6.07 26.65 -12.30
C ARG A 138 -6.79 25.66 -11.36
N ALA A 139 -7.27 26.13 -10.21
CA ALA A 139 -8.09 25.34 -9.29
C ALA A 139 -9.37 24.84 -9.94
N LYS A 140 -10.10 25.74 -10.61
CA LYS A 140 -11.30 25.39 -11.37
C LYS A 140 -11.00 24.38 -12.48
N LYS A 141 -9.90 24.59 -13.24
CA LYS A 141 -9.48 23.65 -14.27
C LYS A 141 -9.24 22.25 -13.69
N LEU A 142 -8.58 22.13 -12.54
CA LEU A 142 -8.35 20.86 -11.86
C LEU A 142 -9.67 20.15 -11.54
N LEU A 143 -10.61 20.84 -10.90
CA LEU A 143 -11.91 20.26 -10.52
C LEU A 143 -12.75 19.87 -11.74
N ASP A 144 -12.70 20.69 -12.80
CA ASP A 144 -13.42 20.41 -14.04
C ASP A 144 -12.85 19.22 -14.79
N MET A 145 -11.55 18.93 -14.69
CA MET A 145 -10.91 17.85 -15.46
C MET A 145 -10.72 16.54 -14.70
N CYS A 146 -10.89 16.53 -13.39
CA CYS A 146 -10.68 15.33 -12.58
C CYS A 146 -11.99 14.64 -12.20
N GLU A 147 -11.89 13.35 -11.94
CA GLU A 147 -12.86 12.58 -11.19
C GLU A 147 -12.15 11.90 -10.01
N VAL A 148 -12.65 12.13 -8.82
CA VAL A 148 -12.07 11.55 -7.60
C VAL A 148 -12.90 10.35 -7.17
N ARG A 149 -12.24 9.21 -7.00
CA ARG A 149 -12.83 7.95 -6.59
C ARG A 149 -12.25 7.56 -5.24
N ILE A 150 -13.11 7.56 -4.21
CA ILE A 150 -12.71 7.17 -2.86
C ILE A 150 -13.13 5.72 -2.65
N TRP A 151 -12.14 4.83 -2.70
CA TRP A 151 -12.31 3.40 -2.52
C TRP A 151 -12.31 3.04 -1.04
N THR A 152 -13.31 2.31 -0.60
CA THR A 152 -13.55 1.98 0.82
C THR A 152 -13.61 0.48 1.03
N PRO A 153 -12.45 -0.20 1.15
CA PRO A 153 -12.41 -1.63 1.47
C PRO A 153 -13.21 -1.94 2.75
N LEU A 154 -13.84 -3.11 2.83
CA LEU A 154 -14.67 -3.55 3.97
C LEU A 154 -15.90 -2.69 4.27
N ARG A 155 -16.28 -1.75 3.41
CA ARG A 155 -17.45 -0.89 3.62
C ARG A 155 -18.43 -0.99 2.46
N SER A 156 -19.69 -0.66 2.74
CA SER A 156 -20.74 -0.50 1.73
C SER A 156 -20.94 0.94 1.30
N LYS A 157 -20.53 1.91 2.14
CA LYS A 157 -20.51 3.33 1.83
C LYS A 157 -19.24 3.68 1.07
N GLY A 158 -19.30 4.68 0.22
CA GLY A 158 -18.20 5.01 -0.68
C GLY A 158 -18.19 4.15 -1.93
N LEU A 159 -17.02 3.81 -2.43
CA LEU A 159 -16.83 2.83 -3.51
C LEU A 159 -16.23 1.55 -2.91
N PRO A 160 -17.04 0.52 -2.68
CA PRO A 160 -16.53 -0.75 -2.16
C PRO A 160 -15.47 -1.34 -3.11
N LEU A 161 -14.33 -1.72 -2.54
CA LEU A 161 -13.22 -2.34 -3.25
C LEU A 161 -12.91 -3.70 -2.63
N CYS A 162 -12.76 -4.73 -3.44
CA CYS A 162 -12.48 -6.08 -2.98
C CYS A 162 -11.24 -6.69 -3.66
N ILE A 163 -10.69 -7.70 -3.02
CA ILE A 163 -9.55 -8.48 -3.50
C ILE A 163 -10.06 -9.79 -4.10
N ASP A 164 -9.40 -10.27 -5.15
CA ASP A 164 -9.52 -11.66 -5.61
C ASP A 164 -8.24 -12.43 -5.21
N PRO A 165 -8.21 -13.04 -4.01
CA PRO A 165 -7.00 -13.68 -3.50
C PRO A 165 -6.63 -14.96 -4.24
N PHE A 166 -7.58 -15.54 -5.00
CA PHE A 166 -7.42 -16.81 -5.71
C PHE A 166 -7.06 -16.62 -7.19
N ARG A 167 -6.76 -15.40 -7.60
CA ARG A 167 -6.22 -15.14 -8.93
C ARG A 167 -4.83 -15.76 -9.06
N ALA A 168 -4.69 -16.70 -9.97
CA ALA A 168 -3.39 -17.28 -10.29
C ALA A 168 -2.45 -16.23 -10.91
N PRO A 169 -1.13 -16.35 -10.69
CA PRO A 169 -0.15 -15.58 -11.44
C PRO A 169 -0.33 -15.72 -12.95
N PRO A 170 0.12 -14.74 -13.77
CA PRO A 170 0.08 -14.84 -15.23
C PRO A 170 0.74 -16.14 -15.75
N ALA A 171 0.13 -16.75 -16.76
CA ALA A 171 0.57 -18.05 -17.26
C ALA A 171 1.82 -17.96 -18.20
N ASP A 172 2.17 -16.75 -18.60
CA ASP A 172 3.29 -16.42 -19.51
C ASP A 172 4.58 -16.03 -18.78
N LEU A 173 4.61 -16.14 -17.45
CA LEU A 173 5.81 -15.92 -16.65
C LEU A 173 6.84 -17.01 -16.91
N ASP A 174 8.13 -16.65 -16.87
CA ASP A 174 9.17 -17.66 -16.83
C ASP A 174 9.15 -18.46 -15.51
N ALA A 175 9.92 -19.56 -15.46
CA ALA A 175 9.89 -20.47 -14.32
C ALA A 175 10.30 -19.82 -12.99
N GLU A 176 11.28 -18.89 -13.01
CA GLU A 176 11.74 -18.19 -11.79
C GLU A 176 10.73 -17.13 -11.36
N GLU A 177 10.16 -16.41 -12.31
CA GLU A 177 9.10 -15.43 -12.06
C GLU A 177 7.84 -16.11 -11.50
N ALA A 178 7.45 -17.25 -12.07
CA ALA A 178 6.29 -18.02 -11.60
C ALA A 178 6.49 -18.54 -10.16
N ILE A 179 7.67 -19.08 -9.84
CA ILE A 179 8.01 -19.50 -8.47
C ILE A 179 7.91 -18.32 -7.51
N THR A 180 8.48 -17.18 -7.89
CA THR A 180 8.45 -15.97 -7.06
C THR A 180 7.02 -15.46 -6.85
N ALA A 181 6.21 -15.45 -7.88
CA ALA A 181 4.82 -15.01 -7.82
C ALA A 181 3.98 -15.91 -6.91
N TRP A 182 4.10 -17.24 -7.03
CA TRP A 182 3.42 -18.18 -6.14
C TRP A 182 3.91 -18.11 -4.70
N ASP A 183 5.20 -17.88 -4.48
CA ASP A 183 5.76 -17.67 -3.14
C ASP A 183 5.16 -16.44 -2.45
N MET A 184 4.94 -15.35 -3.20
CA MET A 184 4.25 -14.15 -2.71
C MET A 184 2.78 -14.42 -2.38
N VAL A 185 2.07 -15.18 -3.21
CA VAL A 185 0.67 -15.57 -2.94
C VAL A 185 0.59 -16.39 -1.65
N ALA A 186 1.46 -17.39 -1.50
CA ALA A 186 1.51 -18.24 -0.30
C ALA A 186 1.86 -17.45 0.97
N ALA A 187 2.80 -16.50 0.88
CA ALA A 187 3.14 -15.60 1.97
C ALA A 187 1.95 -14.73 2.38
N GLY A 188 1.17 -14.25 1.41
CA GLY A 188 -0.04 -13.48 1.63
C GLY A 188 -1.08 -14.27 2.42
N PHE A 189 -1.41 -15.50 2.00
CA PHE A 189 -2.35 -16.37 2.71
C PHE A 189 -1.87 -16.73 4.12
N ALA A 190 -0.57 -17.00 4.31
CA ALA A 190 0.01 -17.26 5.62
C ALA A 190 -0.15 -16.05 6.55
N SER A 191 0.18 -14.86 6.07
CA SER A 191 0.03 -13.60 6.82
C SER A 191 -1.43 -13.29 7.13
N LEU A 192 -2.33 -13.43 6.16
CA LEU A 192 -3.77 -13.25 6.34
C LEU A 192 -4.33 -14.19 7.43
N ALA A 193 -3.84 -15.43 7.48
CA ALA A 193 -4.16 -16.38 8.53
C ALA A 193 -3.47 -16.08 9.87
N GLY A 194 -2.71 -14.99 9.98
CA GLY A 194 -2.05 -14.54 11.20
C GLY A 194 -0.74 -15.28 11.53
N TYR A 195 -0.09 -15.86 10.51
CA TYR A 195 1.25 -16.45 10.65
C TYR A 195 2.30 -15.47 10.14
N ASP A 196 3.22 -15.08 11.01
CA ASP A 196 4.38 -14.28 10.64
C ASP A 196 5.38 -15.18 9.88
N VAL A 197 5.57 -14.92 8.61
CA VAL A 197 6.41 -15.74 7.70
C VAL A 197 7.89 -15.80 8.09
N GLU A 198 8.36 -14.87 8.93
CA GLU A 198 9.71 -14.87 9.45
C GLU A 198 9.88 -15.72 10.72
N LYS A 199 8.79 -16.05 11.40
CA LYS A 199 8.80 -16.87 12.61
C LYS A 199 8.72 -18.36 12.29
N ALA A 200 9.07 -19.19 13.27
CA ALA A 200 9.17 -20.65 13.12
C ALA A 200 7.91 -21.28 12.52
N GLN A 201 6.72 -20.90 12.97
CA GLN A 201 5.47 -21.43 12.45
C GLN A 201 5.19 -20.98 11.00
N GLY A 202 5.39 -19.69 10.70
CA GLY A 202 5.20 -19.16 9.35
C GLY A 202 6.16 -19.76 8.34
N LYS A 203 7.39 -20.06 8.74
CA LYS A 203 8.41 -20.74 7.91
C LYS A 203 8.01 -22.16 7.49
N VAL A 204 7.08 -22.77 8.18
CA VAL A 204 6.55 -24.10 7.82
C VAL A 204 5.20 -23.98 7.09
N VAL A 205 4.33 -23.04 7.53
CA VAL A 205 3.01 -22.84 6.93
C VAL A 205 3.10 -22.30 5.50
N LYS A 206 3.99 -21.34 5.24
CA LYS A 206 4.13 -20.72 3.91
C LYS A 206 4.51 -21.73 2.82
N PRO A 207 5.55 -22.57 2.95
CA PRO A 207 5.87 -23.60 1.95
C PRO A 207 4.76 -24.61 1.76
N PHE A 208 4.05 -24.97 2.82
CA PHE A 208 2.91 -25.87 2.73
C PHE A 208 1.76 -25.28 1.91
N LEU A 209 1.42 -24.00 2.13
CA LEU A 209 0.44 -23.28 1.30
C LEU A 209 0.90 -23.12 -0.14
N TYR A 210 2.19 -22.84 -0.36
CA TYR A 210 2.77 -22.74 -1.70
C TYR A 210 2.52 -24.04 -2.50
N GLU A 211 2.83 -25.19 -1.94
CA GLU A 211 2.65 -26.47 -2.61
C GLU A 211 1.17 -26.80 -2.85
N ILE A 212 0.27 -26.52 -1.88
CA ILE A 212 -1.17 -26.69 -2.09
C ILE A 212 -1.68 -25.84 -3.26
N LEU A 213 -1.27 -24.59 -3.34
CA LEU A 213 -1.74 -23.68 -4.37
C LEU A 213 -1.20 -24.06 -5.75
N VAL A 214 0.08 -24.42 -5.83
CA VAL A 214 0.71 -24.83 -7.08
C VAL A 214 0.17 -26.18 -7.56
N GLU A 215 0.19 -27.22 -6.72
CA GLU A 215 -0.29 -28.55 -7.08
C GLU A 215 -1.81 -28.54 -7.30
N GLY A 216 -2.57 -27.82 -6.47
CA GLY A 216 -4.01 -27.65 -6.68
C GLY A 216 -4.33 -27.05 -8.04
N THR A 217 -3.55 -26.07 -8.50
CA THR A 217 -3.72 -25.48 -9.83
C THR A 217 -3.37 -26.47 -10.94
N LYS A 218 -2.27 -27.22 -10.79
CA LYS A 218 -1.86 -28.24 -11.76
C LYS A 218 -2.91 -29.34 -11.95
N PHE A 219 -3.48 -29.82 -10.85
CA PHE A 219 -4.51 -30.86 -10.88
C PHE A 219 -5.92 -30.32 -11.14
N GLY A 220 -6.08 -29.02 -11.37
CA GLY A 220 -7.38 -28.38 -11.60
C GLY A 220 -8.31 -28.44 -10.37
N LEU A 221 -7.75 -28.65 -9.18
CA LEU A 221 -8.51 -28.63 -7.94
C LEU A 221 -9.10 -27.24 -7.71
N ASN A 222 -10.40 -27.17 -7.43
CA ASN A 222 -11.05 -25.89 -7.16
C ASN A 222 -10.69 -25.39 -5.75
N VAL A 223 -9.68 -24.58 -5.66
CA VAL A 223 -9.28 -23.84 -4.45
C VAL A 223 -9.67 -22.37 -4.52
N GLY A 224 -10.61 -22.03 -5.42
CA GLY A 224 -10.98 -20.65 -5.73
C GLY A 224 -11.83 -19.93 -4.68
N ASP A 225 -12.01 -20.52 -3.49
CA ASP A 225 -12.60 -19.87 -2.33
C ASP A 225 -11.98 -20.36 -1.02
N PHE A 226 -12.18 -19.60 0.06
CA PHE A 226 -11.59 -19.94 1.37
C PHE A 226 -12.09 -21.23 1.97
N GLN A 227 -13.33 -21.65 1.67
CA GLN A 227 -13.86 -22.93 2.15
C GLN A 227 -13.22 -24.11 1.44
N ALA A 228 -13.06 -24.00 0.12
CA ALA A 228 -12.36 -24.99 -0.68
C ALA A 228 -10.90 -25.12 -0.22
N LEU A 229 -10.16 -24.00 -0.11
CA LEU A 229 -8.79 -23.99 0.39
C LEU A 229 -8.69 -24.58 1.80
N ALA A 230 -9.62 -24.23 2.71
CA ALA A 230 -9.62 -24.78 4.07
C ALA A 230 -9.82 -26.30 4.12
N ARG A 231 -10.65 -26.87 3.22
CA ARG A 231 -10.80 -28.33 3.09
C ARG A 231 -9.50 -28.99 2.67
N VAL A 232 -8.88 -28.47 1.60
CA VAL A 232 -7.60 -28.99 1.09
C VAL A 232 -6.50 -28.89 2.14
N VAL A 233 -6.39 -27.76 2.85
CA VAL A 233 -5.42 -27.57 3.94
C VAL A 233 -5.61 -28.58 5.08
N ARG A 234 -6.86 -28.88 5.42
CA ARG A 234 -7.19 -29.79 6.52
C ARG A 234 -6.81 -31.22 6.20
N GLU A 235 -7.20 -31.69 5.02
CA GLU A 235 -7.04 -33.07 4.56
C GLU A 235 -6.61 -33.09 3.08
N PRO A 236 -5.38 -32.63 2.76
CA PRO A 236 -4.93 -32.48 1.38
C PRO A 236 -4.98 -33.81 0.61
N HIS A 237 -4.54 -34.89 1.24
CA HIS A 237 -4.55 -36.20 0.65
C HIS A 237 -5.97 -36.61 0.18
N ASN A 238 -6.99 -36.52 1.05
CA ASN A 238 -8.34 -36.87 0.69
C ASN A 238 -8.95 -36.02 -0.41
N GLU A 239 -8.71 -34.72 -0.38
CA GLU A 239 -9.26 -33.81 -1.39
C GLU A 239 -8.59 -33.99 -2.76
N PHE A 240 -7.28 -34.20 -2.81
CA PHE A 240 -6.59 -34.53 -4.07
C PHE A 240 -7.06 -35.89 -4.63
N ILE A 241 -7.17 -36.93 -3.83
CA ILE A 241 -7.69 -38.24 -4.25
C ILE A 241 -9.13 -38.13 -4.75
N ARG A 242 -10.01 -37.43 -4.05
CA ARG A 242 -11.39 -37.20 -4.50
C ARG A 242 -11.45 -36.46 -5.84
N HIS A 243 -10.55 -35.56 -6.07
CA HIS A 243 -10.49 -34.80 -7.33
C HIS A 243 -10.02 -35.70 -8.48
N LEU A 244 -8.99 -36.49 -8.25
CA LEU A 244 -8.39 -37.34 -9.28
C LEU A 244 -9.25 -38.59 -9.58
N TYR A 245 -9.92 -39.13 -8.56
CA TYR A 245 -10.69 -40.37 -8.64
C TYR A 245 -12.10 -40.17 -8.09
N PRO A 246 -12.94 -39.30 -8.70
CA PRO A 246 -14.28 -39.03 -8.18
C PRO A 246 -15.16 -40.28 -8.09
N GLN A 247 -14.94 -41.28 -8.98
CA GLN A 247 -15.65 -42.54 -8.97
C GLN A 247 -15.44 -43.39 -7.71
N CYS A 248 -14.33 -43.19 -6.98
CA CYS A 248 -14.06 -43.92 -5.73
C CYS A 248 -14.87 -43.38 -4.54
N PHE A 249 -15.50 -42.21 -4.69
CA PHE A 249 -16.25 -41.50 -3.64
C PHE A 249 -17.73 -41.29 -3.99
N LEU A 250 -18.21 -41.85 -5.09
CA LEU A 250 -19.64 -41.93 -5.34
C LEU A 250 -20.23 -42.91 -4.32
N ASP A 251 -21.22 -42.46 -3.55
CA ASP A 251 -21.98 -43.31 -2.67
C ASP A 251 -22.50 -44.49 -3.50
N VAL A 252 -21.99 -45.69 -3.21
CA VAL A 252 -22.46 -46.92 -3.85
C VAL A 252 -23.82 -47.22 -3.24
N GLU A 253 -24.88 -46.69 -3.86
CA GLU A 253 -26.19 -47.22 -3.68
C GLU A 253 -26.21 -48.58 -4.38
N ASP A 254 -26.25 -49.62 -3.55
CA ASP A 254 -26.54 -51.03 -3.83
C ASP A 254 -25.53 -51.84 -4.69
N GLY A 255 -24.68 -52.57 -3.98
CA GLY A 255 -24.51 -54.00 -4.17
C GLY A 255 -23.69 -54.45 -5.38
N GLU A 256 -22.46 -54.05 -5.55
CA GLU A 256 -21.38 -54.93 -6.03
C GLU A 256 -20.05 -54.28 -5.65
N ASP A 257 -19.32 -54.87 -4.72
CA ASP A 257 -17.94 -54.52 -4.38
C ASP A 257 -17.01 -54.81 -5.57
N LYS A 258 -16.93 -53.91 -6.51
CA LYS A 258 -15.75 -53.83 -7.39
C LYS A 258 -14.72 -52.96 -6.68
N VAL A 259 -13.96 -53.60 -5.82
CA VAL A 259 -12.68 -53.06 -5.36
C VAL A 259 -11.74 -53.11 -6.56
N ASP A 260 -11.70 -52.03 -7.36
CA ASP A 260 -10.64 -51.84 -8.32
C ASP A 260 -9.34 -51.73 -7.54
N VAL A 261 -8.43 -52.68 -7.75
CA VAL A 261 -7.09 -52.64 -7.14
C VAL A 261 -6.39 -51.43 -7.73
N PRO A 262 -5.91 -50.47 -6.89
CA PRO A 262 -5.24 -49.26 -7.39
C PRO A 262 -4.04 -49.65 -8.27
N THR A 263 -3.86 -48.93 -9.36
CA THR A 263 -2.67 -49.06 -10.21
C THR A 263 -1.42 -48.63 -9.45
N TRP A 264 -0.25 -49.06 -9.92
CA TRP A 264 1.04 -48.62 -9.34
C TRP A 264 1.17 -47.09 -9.30
N GLU A 265 0.71 -46.40 -10.32
CA GLU A 265 0.72 -44.94 -10.42
C GLU A 265 -0.17 -44.26 -9.36
N GLU A 266 -1.32 -44.85 -9.09
CA GLU A 266 -2.23 -44.39 -8.03
C GLU A 266 -1.61 -44.57 -6.63
N VAL A 267 -0.94 -45.67 -6.39
CA VAL A 267 -0.22 -45.94 -5.13
C VAL A 267 0.93 -44.97 -4.94
N MET A 268 1.71 -44.66 -5.99
CA MET A 268 2.80 -43.70 -5.93
C MET A 268 2.31 -42.28 -5.68
N LEU A 269 1.20 -41.87 -6.30
CA LEU A 269 0.57 -40.58 -6.06
C LEU A 269 0.05 -40.48 -4.62
N GLU A 270 -0.56 -41.54 -4.10
CA GLU A 270 -1.02 -41.61 -2.72
C GLU A 270 0.13 -41.45 -1.72
N HIS A 271 1.26 -42.12 -1.95
CA HIS A 271 2.46 -41.92 -1.13
C HIS A 271 2.96 -40.50 -1.15
N ARG A 272 3.03 -39.88 -2.34
CA ARG A 272 3.45 -38.48 -2.47
C ARG A 272 2.55 -37.52 -1.73
N LEU A 273 1.24 -37.73 -1.79
CA LEU A 273 0.25 -36.91 -1.08
C LEU A 273 0.32 -37.11 0.43
N THR A 274 0.61 -38.36 0.89
CA THR A 274 0.83 -38.67 2.30
C THR A 274 2.08 -37.95 2.83
N ASP A 275 3.21 -38.04 2.11
CA ASP A 275 4.44 -37.30 2.46
C ASP A 275 4.20 -35.79 2.55
N PHE A 276 3.39 -35.27 1.65
CA PHE A 276 3.01 -33.87 1.66
C PHE A 276 2.16 -33.49 2.88
N GLU A 277 1.19 -34.33 3.25
CA GLU A 277 0.35 -34.15 4.43
C GLU A 277 1.18 -34.14 5.74
N GLU A 278 2.22 -34.96 5.82
CA GLU A 278 3.08 -35.08 6.99
C GLU A 278 3.99 -33.85 7.23
N ARG A 279 4.21 -33.01 6.21
CA ARG A 279 5.06 -31.81 6.32
C ARG A 279 4.51 -30.77 7.29
N LEU A 280 3.20 -30.77 7.54
CA LEU A 280 2.56 -29.88 8.50
C LEU A 280 1.70 -30.68 9.48
N PRO A 281 1.97 -30.60 10.81
CA PRO A 281 1.20 -31.35 11.80
C PRO A 281 -0.31 -31.11 11.68
N LYS A 282 -1.11 -32.15 11.83
CA LYS A 282 -2.58 -32.10 11.71
C LYS A 282 -3.23 -31.03 12.58
N THR A 283 -2.69 -30.79 13.77
CA THR A 283 -3.15 -29.70 14.67
C THR A 283 -2.96 -28.33 14.04
N THR A 284 -1.81 -28.08 13.40
CA THR A 284 -1.52 -26.82 12.72
C THR A 284 -2.35 -26.67 11.45
N ARG A 285 -2.55 -27.76 10.68
CA ARG A 285 -3.44 -27.77 9.51
C ARG A 285 -4.87 -27.42 9.89
N ASN A 286 -5.40 -28.00 10.96
CA ASN A 286 -6.74 -27.70 11.45
C ASN A 286 -6.87 -26.24 11.92
N ASP A 287 -5.87 -25.68 12.60
CA ASP A 287 -5.88 -24.26 13.00
C ASP A 287 -5.81 -23.34 11.78
N LEU A 288 -4.91 -23.62 10.84
CA LEU A 288 -4.80 -22.87 9.58
C LEU A 288 -6.12 -22.92 8.79
N ALA A 289 -6.69 -24.10 8.61
CA ALA A 289 -7.96 -24.27 7.91
C ALA A 289 -9.11 -23.50 8.58
N ARG A 290 -9.17 -23.53 9.92
CA ARG A 290 -10.15 -22.75 10.69
C ARG A 290 -9.99 -21.25 10.48
N ARG A 291 -8.77 -20.73 10.49
CA ARG A 291 -8.47 -19.30 10.27
C ARG A 291 -8.82 -18.88 8.85
N LEU A 292 -8.45 -19.68 7.85
CA LEU A 292 -8.79 -19.39 6.45
C LEU A 292 -10.31 -19.41 6.21
N SER A 293 -11.02 -20.41 6.77
CA SER A 293 -12.48 -20.49 6.60
C SER A 293 -13.24 -19.31 7.21
N ALA A 294 -12.66 -18.62 8.22
CA ALA A 294 -13.26 -17.44 8.83
C ALA A 294 -13.44 -16.27 7.85
N PHE A 295 -12.68 -16.25 6.75
CA PHE A 295 -12.82 -15.21 5.70
C PHE A 295 -14.00 -15.47 4.75
N SER A 296 -14.66 -16.62 4.84
CA SER A 296 -15.87 -16.93 4.05
C SER A 296 -17.16 -16.36 4.64
N SER A 297 -17.11 -15.74 5.82
CA SER A 297 -18.30 -15.27 6.53
C SER A 297 -18.06 -13.98 7.33
N GLY A 298 -19.17 -13.33 7.70
CA GLY A 298 -19.12 -12.11 8.50
C GLY A 298 -18.52 -10.92 7.75
N VAL A 299 -18.02 -9.95 8.50
CA VAL A 299 -17.45 -8.70 7.94
C VAL A 299 -16.22 -8.98 7.07
N ASN A 300 -15.41 -9.98 7.43
CA ASN A 300 -14.20 -10.33 6.70
C ASN A 300 -14.49 -10.76 5.24
N GLN A 301 -15.66 -11.35 4.98
CA GLN A 301 -16.08 -11.70 3.63
C GLN A 301 -16.18 -10.47 2.71
N LEU A 302 -16.51 -9.29 3.25
CA LEU A 302 -16.64 -8.06 2.47
C LEU A 302 -15.35 -7.68 1.74
N LEU A 303 -14.19 -8.03 2.31
CA LEU A 303 -12.88 -7.75 1.68
C LEU A 303 -12.69 -8.52 0.37
N PHE A 304 -13.38 -9.66 0.20
CA PHE A 304 -13.14 -10.60 -0.90
C PHE A 304 -14.33 -10.73 -1.86
N SER A 305 -15.51 -10.26 -1.47
CA SER A 305 -16.73 -10.48 -2.26
C SER A 305 -17.59 -9.24 -2.49
N ASN A 306 -17.27 -8.12 -1.84
CA ASN A 306 -18.11 -6.92 -1.92
C ASN A 306 -17.39 -5.78 -2.64
N GLY A 307 -17.93 -5.36 -3.77
CA GLY A 307 -17.46 -4.20 -4.49
C GLY A 307 -16.81 -4.48 -5.84
N VAL A 308 -16.01 -3.55 -6.28
CA VAL A 308 -15.20 -3.65 -7.50
C VAL A 308 -13.94 -4.43 -7.14
N PRO A 309 -13.59 -5.51 -7.84
CA PRO A 309 -12.28 -6.14 -7.67
C PRO A 309 -11.16 -5.18 -8.05
N ILE A 310 -10.03 -5.26 -7.34
CA ILE A 310 -8.82 -4.49 -7.72
C ILE A 310 -8.46 -4.83 -9.17
N ASP A 311 -8.34 -3.79 -9.99
CA ASP A 311 -8.00 -3.87 -11.41
C ASP A 311 -7.43 -2.53 -11.85
N ILE A 312 -6.14 -2.49 -12.14
CA ILE A 312 -5.45 -1.22 -12.43
C ILE A 312 -5.93 -0.59 -13.74
N ASP A 313 -6.33 -1.36 -14.73
CA ASP A 313 -6.95 -0.80 -15.94
C ASP A 313 -8.19 0.01 -15.58
N SER A 314 -9.02 -0.47 -14.66
CA SER A 314 -10.18 0.27 -14.15
C SER A 314 -9.79 1.55 -13.41
N PHE A 315 -8.58 1.62 -12.82
CA PHE A 315 -8.12 2.82 -12.10
C PHE A 315 -7.57 3.89 -13.05
N VAL A 316 -7.00 3.50 -14.18
CA VAL A 316 -6.48 4.46 -15.17
C VAL A 316 -7.54 4.89 -16.19
N GLU A 317 -8.54 4.06 -16.45
CA GLU A 317 -9.66 4.41 -17.31
C GLU A 317 -10.63 5.38 -16.63
N PRO A 318 -11.06 6.48 -17.30
CA PRO A 318 -12.05 7.38 -16.74
C PRO A 318 -13.44 6.73 -16.69
N ALA A 319 -14.16 6.93 -15.57
CA ALA A 319 -15.59 6.61 -15.47
C ALA A 319 -16.44 7.61 -16.25
N ILE A 320 -16.01 8.86 -16.26
CA ILE A 320 -16.64 9.95 -17.00
C ILE A 320 -15.70 10.33 -18.15
N PRO A 321 -16.14 10.20 -19.43
CA PRO A 321 -15.28 10.47 -20.57
C PRO A 321 -14.57 11.83 -20.50
N GLY A 322 -13.26 11.84 -20.71
CA GLY A 322 -12.44 13.05 -20.72
C GLY A 322 -11.98 13.54 -19.34
N LYS A 323 -12.38 12.90 -18.25
CA LYS A 323 -11.87 13.17 -16.91
C LYS A 323 -10.57 12.40 -16.64
N ILE A 324 -9.82 12.84 -15.63
CA ILE A 324 -8.61 12.18 -15.15
C ILE A 324 -8.93 11.51 -13.81
N PRO A 325 -8.75 10.19 -13.68
CA PRO A 325 -9.05 9.48 -12.44
C PRO A 325 -8.02 9.76 -11.35
N LEU A 326 -8.49 10.16 -10.18
CA LEU A 326 -7.75 10.17 -8.94
C LEU A 326 -8.34 9.10 -8.02
N ASN A 327 -7.64 7.99 -7.88
CA ASN A 327 -8.10 6.85 -7.07
C ASN A 327 -7.46 6.92 -5.69
N ILE A 328 -8.27 7.13 -4.66
CA ILE A 328 -7.84 7.19 -3.27
C ILE A 328 -8.34 5.93 -2.57
N VAL A 329 -7.42 5.07 -2.19
CA VAL A 329 -7.70 3.86 -1.40
C VAL A 329 -7.65 4.22 0.08
N TYR A 330 -8.83 4.33 0.68
CA TYR A 330 -9.04 4.76 2.06
C TYR A 330 -8.83 3.58 3.01
N LEU A 331 -7.58 3.31 3.39
CA LEU A 331 -7.22 2.14 4.22
C LEU A 331 -7.68 2.26 5.68
N ASN A 332 -8.09 3.43 6.13
CA ASN A 332 -8.65 3.62 7.47
C ASN A 332 -9.89 2.75 7.73
N THR A 333 -10.55 2.29 6.69
CA THR A 333 -11.69 1.35 6.79
C THR A 333 -11.30 -0.04 7.25
N ILE A 334 -10.04 -0.45 7.08
CA ILE A 334 -9.49 -1.73 7.54
C ILE A 334 -8.84 -1.52 8.91
N GLN A 335 -9.38 -2.14 9.95
CA GLN A 335 -8.86 -1.99 11.32
C GLN A 335 -7.82 -3.06 11.68
N ASP A 336 -7.94 -4.25 11.12
CA ASP A 336 -7.01 -5.35 11.34
C ASP A 336 -5.71 -5.15 10.53
N GLU A 337 -4.57 -5.15 11.22
CA GLU A 337 -3.28 -4.86 10.60
C GLU A 337 -2.84 -5.95 9.62
N ALA A 338 -3.14 -7.22 9.88
CA ALA A 338 -2.82 -8.32 8.96
C ALA A 338 -3.63 -8.22 7.67
N GLN A 339 -4.92 -7.86 7.77
CA GLN A 339 -5.76 -7.61 6.60
C GLN A 339 -5.29 -6.38 5.81
N LYS A 340 -4.84 -5.32 6.50
CA LYS A 340 -4.29 -4.13 5.86
C LYS A 340 -3.01 -4.44 5.10
N GLN A 341 -2.09 -5.19 5.71
CA GLN A 341 -0.85 -5.65 5.06
C GLN A 341 -1.14 -6.51 3.84
N TYR A 342 -2.08 -7.44 3.98
CA TYR A 342 -2.50 -8.31 2.87
C TYR A 342 -3.15 -7.50 1.74
N PHE A 343 -4.02 -6.54 2.08
CA PHE A 343 -4.65 -5.68 1.08
C PHE A 343 -3.62 -4.90 0.26
N VAL A 344 -2.64 -4.29 0.94
CA VAL A 344 -1.58 -3.52 0.27
C VAL A 344 -0.68 -4.43 -0.58
N GLN A 345 -0.41 -5.65 -0.11
CA GLN A 345 0.30 -6.65 -0.91
C GLN A 345 -0.45 -6.96 -2.21
N GLU A 346 -1.74 -7.29 -2.13
CA GLU A 346 -2.54 -7.64 -3.30
C GLU A 346 -2.71 -6.47 -4.27
N LEU A 347 -2.92 -5.26 -3.75
CA LEU A 347 -2.96 -4.04 -4.58
C LEU A 347 -1.62 -3.82 -5.29
N SER A 348 -0.52 -4.04 -4.59
CA SER A 348 0.83 -3.90 -5.17
C SER A 348 1.09 -5.00 -6.21
N ARG A 349 0.58 -6.23 -6.01
CA ARG A 349 0.68 -7.32 -6.99
C ARG A 349 -0.08 -6.99 -8.27
N GLU A 350 -1.32 -6.52 -8.14
CA GLU A 350 -2.11 -6.07 -9.30
C GLU A 350 -1.43 -4.92 -10.06
N LEU A 351 -0.82 -3.98 -9.32
CA LEU A 351 -0.05 -2.90 -9.92
C LEU A 351 1.19 -3.41 -10.66
N TYR A 352 1.91 -4.35 -10.06
CA TYR A 352 3.11 -4.94 -10.68
C TYR A 352 2.75 -5.71 -11.95
N ASP A 353 1.75 -6.60 -11.91
CA ASP A 353 1.27 -7.37 -13.05
C ASP A 353 0.81 -6.44 -14.20
N TRP A 354 0.01 -5.42 -13.87
CA TRP A 354 -0.43 -4.42 -14.84
C TRP A 354 0.75 -3.65 -15.45
N MET A 355 1.68 -3.23 -14.62
CA MET A 355 2.85 -2.48 -15.03
C MET A 355 3.66 -3.23 -16.11
N LEU A 356 3.85 -4.54 -15.96
CA LEU A 356 4.60 -5.37 -16.92
C LEU A 356 3.96 -5.39 -18.32
N THR A 357 2.67 -5.14 -18.43
CA THR A 357 1.96 -5.08 -19.72
C THR A 357 2.10 -3.72 -20.42
N GLN A 358 2.64 -2.69 -19.73
CA GLN A 358 2.69 -1.34 -20.26
C GLN A 358 3.89 -1.12 -21.18
N GLN A 359 3.66 -0.43 -22.30
CA GLN A 359 4.69 0.00 -23.24
C GLN A 359 4.58 1.53 -23.44
N PRO A 360 5.07 2.33 -22.47
CA PRO A 360 4.99 3.78 -22.58
C PRO A 360 5.91 4.31 -23.67
N ALA A 361 5.55 5.43 -24.29
CA ALA A 361 6.48 6.22 -25.07
C ALA A 361 7.61 6.77 -24.16
N ASP A 362 8.73 7.19 -24.74
CA ASP A 362 9.85 7.69 -23.96
C ASP A 362 9.44 8.88 -23.10
N GLY A 363 9.64 8.74 -21.79
CA GLY A 363 9.27 9.74 -20.79
C GLY A 363 7.77 9.90 -20.51
N GLU A 364 6.90 9.07 -21.09
CA GLU A 364 5.46 9.08 -20.82
C GLU A 364 5.16 8.48 -19.44
N LEU A 365 4.37 9.19 -18.64
CA LEU A 365 3.83 8.68 -17.38
C LEU A 365 2.40 8.19 -17.57
N LYS A 366 2.17 6.91 -17.29
CA LYS A 366 0.87 6.25 -17.34
C LYS A 366 0.12 6.35 -16.02
N LEU A 367 0.86 6.39 -14.89
CA LEU A 367 0.28 6.38 -13.55
C LEU A 367 1.22 7.03 -12.54
N LEU A 368 0.66 7.80 -11.62
CA LEU A 368 1.29 8.21 -10.36
C LEU A 368 0.83 7.28 -9.25
N PHE A 369 1.74 6.48 -8.69
CA PHE A 369 1.51 5.65 -7.51
C PHE A 369 2.04 6.35 -6.28
N PHE A 370 1.15 6.78 -5.40
CA PHE A 370 1.47 7.49 -4.16
C PHE A 370 1.12 6.64 -2.94
N MET A 371 2.07 6.49 -2.02
CA MET A 371 1.83 5.85 -0.73
C MET A 371 2.12 6.82 0.40
N ASP A 372 1.09 7.15 1.17
CA ASP A 372 1.28 7.88 2.43
C ASP A 372 1.63 6.90 3.56
N GLU A 373 2.42 7.36 4.51
CA GLU A 373 2.91 6.65 5.70
C GLU A 373 3.37 5.21 5.40
N VAL A 374 4.50 5.08 4.71
CA VAL A 374 5.01 3.78 4.25
C VAL A 374 5.70 2.94 5.31
N ALA A 375 5.98 3.48 6.51
CA ALA A 375 6.72 2.79 7.57
C ALA A 375 6.16 1.41 7.93
N PRO A 376 4.84 1.16 8.02
CA PRO A 376 4.30 -0.17 8.28
C PRO A 376 4.62 -1.20 7.19
N TYR A 377 4.75 -0.76 5.93
CA TYR A 377 4.93 -1.63 4.76
C TYR A 377 6.39 -1.80 4.37
N LEU A 378 7.25 -0.85 4.71
CA LEU A 378 8.66 -0.81 4.33
C LEU A 378 9.61 -0.67 5.53
N PRO A 379 9.41 -1.41 6.63
CA PRO A 379 10.27 -1.29 7.81
C PRO A 379 11.69 -1.75 7.53
N PRO A 380 12.70 -1.28 8.30
CA PRO A 380 14.06 -1.77 8.19
C PRO A 380 14.18 -3.25 8.59
N TYR A 381 15.25 -3.91 8.10
CA TYR A 381 15.61 -5.26 8.53
C TYR A 381 15.72 -5.32 10.08
N PRO A 382 15.26 -6.41 10.75
CA PRO A 382 14.87 -7.70 10.17
C PRO A 382 13.38 -7.85 9.81
N ARG A 383 12.54 -6.83 9.98
CA ARG A 383 11.11 -6.94 9.68
C ARG A 383 10.88 -6.99 8.16
N ASN A 384 10.10 -7.99 7.72
CA ASN A 384 9.76 -8.18 6.30
C ASN A 384 8.27 -8.48 6.13
N PRO A 385 7.38 -7.46 6.22
CA PRO A 385 5.96 -7.65 5.97
C PRO A 385 5.70 -8.07 4.51
N PRO A 386 4.58 -8.74 4.22
CA PRO A 386 4.30 -9.36 2.93
C PRO A 386 4.42 -8.43 1.71
N ALA A 387 4.02 -7.17 1.85
CA ALA A 387 4.07 -6.19 0.76
C ALA A 387 5.49 -5.67 0.45
N LYS A 388 6.46 -5.82 1.37
CA LYS A 388 7.74 -5.12 1.32
C LYS A 388 8.55 -5.44 0.06
N ASP A 389 8.77 -6.71 -0.23
CA ASP A 389 9.62 -7.11 -1.35
C ASP A 389 8.97 -6.74 -2.69
N LEU A 390 7.67 -6.81 -2.78
CA LEU A 390 6.92 -6.44 -3.98
C LEU A 390 6.96 -4.92 -4.24
N ILE A 391 6.78 -4.10 -3.20
CA ILE A 391 6.92 -2.64 -3.31
C ILE A 391 8.35 -2.27 -3.72
N LYS A 392 9.37 -2.93 -3.16
CA LYS A 392 10.78 -2.75 -3.58
C LYS A 392 10.97 -3.08 -5.06
N LEU A 393 10.34 -4.15 -5.53
CA LEU A 393 10.42 -4.56 -6.93
C LEU A 393 9.75 -3.53 -7.85
N ILE A 394 8.57 -3.03 -7.47
CA ILE A 394 7.89 -1.93 -8.18
C ILE A 394 8.83 -0.73 -8.27
N PHE A 395 9.38 -0.25 -7.16
CA PHE A 395 10.29 0.90 -7.15
C PHE A 395 11.51 0.70 -8.05
N LYS A 396 12.04 -0.51 -8.13
CA LYS A 396 13.20 -0.82 -8.98
C LYS A 396 12.87 -0.79 -10.48
N GLN A 397 11.64 -1.12 -10.86
CA GLN A 397 11.28 -1.38 -12.26
C GLN A 397 10.28 -0.36 -12.85
N ALA A 398 9.48 0.31 -12.02
CA ALA A 398 8.34 1.10 -12.42
C ALA A 398 8.65 2.19 -13.46
N ARG A 399 9.85 2.81 -13.40
CA ARG A 399 10.30 3.80 -14.38
C ARG A 399 10.19 3.30 -15.82
N LYS A 400 10.59 2.07 -16.09
CA LYS A 400 10.58 1.45 -17.42
C LYS A 400 9.18 1.36 -18.01
N TYR A 401 8.18 1.28 -17.14
CA TYR A 401 6.79 1.07 -17.52
C TYR A 401 5.91 2.32 -17.38
N GLY A 402 6.52 3.49 -17.19
CA GLY A 402 5.80 4.75 -17.10
C GLY A 402 5.04 4.94 -15.78
N VAL A 403 5.44 4.27 -14.70
CA VAL A 403 4.86 4.45 -13.38
C VAL A 403 5.79 5.30 -12.52
N ALA A 404 5.30 6.46 -12.07
CA ALA A 404 5.96 7.29 -11.10
C ALA A 404 5.58 6.85 -9.69
N CYS A 405 6.55 6.52 -8.84
CA CYS A 405 6.29 6.14 -7.46
C CYS A 405 6.70 7.26 -6.51
N VAL A 406 5.81 7.60 -5.57
CA VAL A 406 6.06 8.59 -4.53
C VAL A 406 5.76 7.99 -3.17
N LEU A 407 6.74 7.99 -2.28
CA LEU A 407 6.61 7.52 -0.90
C LEU A 407 6.62 8.70 0.07
N ALA A 408 5.74 8.64 1.07
CA ALA A 408 5.74 9.62 2.14
C ALA A 408 5.89 8.94 3.50
N THR A 409 6.66 9.53 4.42
CA THR A 409 6.78 9.07 5.80
C THR A 409 7.06 10.20 6.77
N GLN A 410 6.56 10.04 7.98
CA GLN A 410 6.85 10.93 9.10
C GLN A 410 8.11 10.51 9.85
N ASN A 411 8.42 9.23 9.85
CA ASN A 411 9.55 8.63 10.56
C ASN A 411 10.54 7.99 9.57
N VAL A 412 11.62 8.65 9.27
CA VAL A 412 12.66 8.13 8.38
C VAL A 412 13.37 6.93 8.97
N SER A 413 13.53 6.89 10.30
CA SER A 413 14.16 5.77 11.01
C SER A 413 13.38 4.46 10.92
N ASP A 414 12.08 4.53 10.69
CA ASP A 414 11.21 3.36 10.62
C ASP A 414 11.04 2.81 9.20
N VAL A 415 11.74 3.39 8.21
CA VAL A 415 11.70 2.96 6.80
C VAL A 415 13.05 2.41 6.36
N ASP A 416 13.01 1.39 5.51
CA ASP A 416 14.21 0.82 4.87
C ASP A 416 14.85 1.88 3.96
N TYR A 417 15.99 2.42 4.37
CA TYR A 417 16.70 3.50 3.68
C TYR A 417 17.07 3.15 2.23
N LYS A 418 17.27 1.86 1.92
CA LYS A 418 17.62 1.41 0.56
C LYS A 418 16.51 1.68 -0.44
N ILE A 419 15.26 1.78 0.03
CA ILE A 419 14.11 2.12 -0.81
C ILE A 419 14.06 3.64 -1.00
N LEU A 420 14.22 4.40 0.09
CA LEU A 420 14.25 5.86 0.02
C LEU A 420 15.38 6.37 -0.88
N ALA A 421 16.53 5.71 -0.85
CA ALA A 421 17.69 6.04 -1.71
C ALA A 421 17.43 5.82 -3.21
N GLN A 422 16.37 5.08 -3.59
CA GLN A 422 15.98 4.91 -4.99
C GLN A 422 15.18 6.11 -5.54
N ALA A 423 14.65 6.96 -4.66
CA ALA A 423 13.96 8.18 -5.05
C ALA A 423 14.97 9.27 -5.47
N ASN A 424 14.96 9.64 -6.73
CA ASN A 424 15.87 10.68 -7.26
C ASN A 424 15.46 12.09 -6.79
N THR A 425 14.19 12.30 -6.48
CA THR A 425 13.68 13.56 -5.94
C THR A 425 13.26 13.34 -4.48
N THR A 426 13.79 14.16 -3.58
CA THR A 426 13.42 14.08 -2.16
C THR A 426 12.97 15.44 -1.65
N PHE A 427 11.77 15.50 -1.09
CA PHE A 427 11.25 16.67 -0.38
C PHE A 427 11.44 16.45 1.12
N ILE A 428 12.25 17.29 1.75
CA ILE A 428 12.61 17.15 3.16
C ILE A 428 12.02 18.33 3.92
N GLY A 429 10.99 18.06 4.71
CA GLY A 429 10.37 19.02 5.62
C GLY A 429 11.07 19.08 6.97
N ARG A 430 10.39 19.68 7.95
CA ARG A 430 10.90 19.83 9.30
C ARG A 430 11.12 18.49 9.99
N PHE A 431 12.30 18.35 10.62
CA PHE A 431 12.63 17.29 11.58
C PHE A 431 13.25 17.89 12.84
N THR A 432 12.82 17.43 14.00
CA THR A 432 13.34 17.86 15.30
C THR A 432 14.03 16.73 16.06
N GLN A 433 13.74 15.49 15.72
CA GLN A 433 14.31 14.29 16.35
C GLN A 433 15.73 14.05 15.81
N PRO A 434 16.77 13.95 16.69
CA PRO A 434 18.16 13.74 16.24
C PRO A 434 18.33 12.48 15.40
N GLN A 435 17.60 11.40 15.71
CA GLN A 435 17.69 10.12 14.99
C GLN A 435 17.23 10.25 13.52
N ASP A 436 16.13 10.96 13.28
CA ASP A 436 15.64 11.22 11.91
C ASP A 436 16.57 12.15 11.16
N ILE A 437 17.08 13.20 11.81
CA ILE A 437 18.06 14.12 11.23
C ILE A 437 19.32 13.36 10.80
N ASP A 438 19.81 12.43 11.61
CA ASP A 438 20.99 11.61 11.27
C ASP A 438 20.70 10.68 10.08
N LYS A 439 19.51 10.09 9.99
CA LYS A 439 19.11 9.29 8.83
C LYS A 439 19.01 10.13 7.55
N VAL A 440 18.40 11.30 7.62
CA VAL A 440 18.36 12.26 6.50
C VAL A 440 19.78 12.67 6.09
N ARG A 441 20.67 12.91 7.06
CA ARG A 441 22.08 13.19 6.78
C ARG A 441 22.76 12.07 5.99
N HIS A 442 22.50 10.80 6.33
CA HIS A 442 23.04 9.67 5.59
C HIS A 442 22.49 9.58 4.17
N LEU A 443 21.19 9.76 3.97
CA LEU A 443 20.58 9.80 2.64
C LEU A 443 21.19 10.91 1.77
N LEU A 444 21.40 12.10 2.32
CA LEU A 444 21.94 13.25 1.60
C LEU A 444 23.43 13.12 1.30
N LYS A 445 24.22 12.47 2.17
CA LYS A 445 25.65 12.22 1.89
C LYS A 445 25.87 11.37 0.65
N GLU A 446 25.05 10.36 0.45
CA GLU A 446 25.10 9.50 -0.74
C GLU A 446 24.69 10.27 -2.02
N SER A 447 23.92 11.36 -1.88
CA SER A 447 23.47 12.23 -2.97
C SER A 447 24.33 13.47 -3.17
N GLY A 448 25.48 13.61 -2.45
CA GLY A 448 26.35 14.79 -2.55
C GLY A 448 25.82 16.04 -1.81
N GLY A 449 24.89 15.86 -0.86
CA GLY A 449 24.18 16.96 -0.20
C GLY A 449 25.01 17.73 0.83
N ASP A 450 24.68 19.02 0.96
CA ASP A 450 25.32 20.00 1.82
C ASP A 450 24.94 19.80 3.31
N LEU A 451 25.94 19.90 4.20
CA LEU A 451 25.74 19.80 5.65
C LEU A 451 24.97 20.99 6.24
N ASP A 452 25.01 22.17 5.59
CA ASP A 452 24.29 23.36 6.02
C ASP A 452 22.76 23.17 5.92
N LEU A 453 22.30 22.36 4.97
CA LEU A 453 20.90 21.98 4.84
C LEU A 453 20.38 21.24 6.07
N ILE A 454 21.19 20.35 6.63
CA ILE A 454 20.82 19.55 7.82
C ILE A 454 20.58 20.45 9.03
N ALA A 455 21.39 21.48 9.20
CA ALA A 455 21.26 22.43 10.31
C ALA A 455 19.95 23.25 10.22
N GLN A 456 19.40 23.42 9.02
CA GLN A 456 18.16 24.18 8.80
C GLN A 456 16.88 23.35 9.05
N LEU A 457 16.94 22.02 9.02
CA LEU A 457 15.75 21.16 9.12
C LEU A 457 14.89 21.44 10.36
N PRO A 458 15.45 21.65 11.57
CA PRO A 458 14.63 21.94 12.75
C PRO A 458 13.88 23.28 12.70
N THR A 459 14.36 24.24 11.90
CA THR A 459 13.83 25.61 11.83
C THR A 459 12.83 25.82 10.70
N LEU A 460 12.53 24.78 9.90
CA LEU A 460 11.54 24.88 8.83
C LEU A 460 10.12 25.02 9.40
N ASP A 461 9.35 25.93 8.82
CA ASP A 461 7.92 26.07 9.10
C ASP A 461 7.10 25.04 8.30
N ALA A 462 5.81 24.93 8.65
CA ALA A 462 4.88 24.09 7.90
C ALA A 462 4.79 24.51 6.43
N GLY A 463 4.90 23.55 5.51
CA GLY A 463 4.91 23.78 4.07
C GLY A 463 6.25 24.25 3.51
N GLN A 464 7.29 24.36 4.35
CA GLN A 464 8.66 24.62 3.91
C GLN A 464 9.43 23.31 3.76
N PHE A 465 10.11 23.18 2.63
CA PHE A 465 10.88 21.97 2.31
C PHE A 465 12.24 22.34 1.72
N GLN A 466 13.17 21.41 1.85
CA GLN A 466 14.37 21.35 1.03
C GLN A 466 14.14 20.28 -0.05
N MET A 467 14.06 20.67 -1.30
CA MET A 467 13.95 19.75 -2.42
C MET A 467 15.34 19.39 -2.93
N VAL A 468 15.68 18.12 -2.86
CA VAL A 468 16.88 17.54 -3.46
C VAL A 468 16.46 16.82 -4.73
N ALA A 469 16.79 17.37 -5.89
CA ALA A 469 16.39 16.84 -7.19
C ALA A 469 17.52 17.13 -8.21
N PRO A 470 18.55 16.28 -8.30
CA PRO A 470 19.72 16.51 -9.14
C PRO A 470 19.40 16.73 -10.63
N ASP A 471 18.28 16.24 -11.11
CA ASP A 471 17.80 16.45 -12.49
C ASP A 471 17.23 17.88 -12.70
N VAL A 472 16.94 18.61 -11.63
CA VAL A 472 16.36 19.95 -11.66
C VAL A 472 17.41 21.01 -11.31
N ASP A 473 18.12 20.79 -10.21
CA ASP A 473 19.17 21.68 -9.70
C ASP A 473 20.20 20.80 -8.95
N PRO A 474 21.50 20.93 -9.25
CA PRO A 474 22.54 20.18 -8.53
C PRO A 474 22.62 20.54 -7.04
N ALA A 475 22.13 21.73 -6.66
CA ALA A 475 22.04 22.16 -5.26
C ALA A 475 20.63 21.95 -4.71
N PRO A 476 20.48 21.71 -3.40
CA PRO A 476 19.16 21.67 -2.76
C PRO A 476 18.39 23.00 -2.96
N VAL A 477 17.11 22.87 -3.29
CA VAL A 477 16.22 24.01 -3.54
C VAL A 477 15.34 24.25 -2.31
N PRO A 478 15.48 25.39 -1.61
CA PRO A 478 14.59 25.73 -0.50
C PRO A 478 13.24 26.19 -1.06
N ILE A 479 12.20 25.39 -0.86
CA ILE A 479 10.87 25.62 -1.41
C ILE A 479 9.85 25.95 -0.32
N GLN A 480 8.99 26.94 -0.59
CA GLN A 480 7.72 27.14 0.06
C GLN A 480 6.64 26.51 -0.83
N CYS A 481 5.94 25.49 -0.33
CA CYS A 481 4.84 24.85 -1.05
C CYS A 481 3.76 25.89 -1.37
N ARG A 482 3.19 25.82 -2.57
CA ARG A 482 2.07 26.68 -2.97
C ARG A 482 0.81 26.35 -2.16
N TRP A 483 -0.12 27.28 -2.16
CA TRP A 483 -1.45 27.02 -1.63
C TRP A 483 -2.18 25.97 -2.48
N LEU A 484 -2.97 25.11 -1.83
CA LEU A 484 -3.68 24.04 -2.50
C LEU A 484 -4.85 24.56 -3.33
N TYR A 485 -5.22 23.83 -4.38
CA TYR A 485 -6.43 24.05 -5.17
C TYR A 485 -7.63 23.27 -4.60
N THR A 486 -7.35 22.27 -3.79
CA THR A 486 -8.35 21.45 -3.09
C THR A 486 -8.38 21.75 -1.60
N ASP A 487 -9.45 21.37 -0.94
CA ASP A 487 -9.65 21.63 0.48
C ASP A 487 -8.63 20.86 1.35
N HIS A 488 -8.29 21.43 2.49
CA HIS A 488 -7.39 20.84 3.47
C HIS A 488 -7.96 20.97 4.87
N GLY A 489 -8.13 19.84 5.57
CA GLY A 489 -8.73 19.79 6.90
C GLY A 489 -8.71 18.39 7.48
N ALA A 490 -9.51 18.14 8.49
CA ALA A 490 -9.62 16.83 9.13
C ALA A 490 -10.11 15.74 8.14
N PRO A 491 -9.73 14.46 8.34
CA PRO A 491 -10.21 13.35 7.52
C PRO A 491 -11.74 13.33 7.37
N LEU A 492 -12.21 12.93 6.21
CA LEU A 492 -13.65 12.79 5.94
C LEU A 492 -14.19 11.55 6.67
N ASN A 493 -15.40 11.67 7.23
CA ASN A 493 -16.12 10.52 7.74
C ASN A 493 -16.83 9.75 6.62
N GLU A 494 -17.36 8.56 6.91
CA GLU A 494 -17.99 7.68 5.92
C GLU A 494 -19.22 8.33 5.24
N ASP A 495 -19.99 9.16 5.94
CA ASP A 495 -21.17 9.83 5.37
C ASP A 495 -20.75 10.92 4.38
N GLN A 496 -19.73 11.71 4.73
CA GLN A 496 -19.14 12.70 3.85
C GLN A 496 -18.51 12.06 2.59
N VAL A 497 -17.85 10.92 2.73
CA VAL A 497 -17.32 10.16 1.60
C VAL A 497 -18.46 9.69 0.69
N GLU A 498 -19.58 9.23 1.27
CA GLU A 498 -20.74 8.79 0.51
C GLU A 498 -21.38 9.94 -0.29
N GLU A 499 -21.46 11.15 0.28
CA GLU A 499 -22.03 12.33 -0.36
C GLU A 499 -21.19 12.84 -1.54
N ILE A 500 -19.87 12.70 -1.47
CA ILE A 500 -18.93 13.21 -2.49
C ILE A 500 -19.00 12.38 -3.78
N ILE A 501 -19.30 11.07 -3.70
CA ILE A 501 -19.28 10.18 -4.85
C ILE A 501 -20.49 10.47 -5.74
N THR A 502 -20.20 10.90 -6.97
CA THR A 502 -21.25 11.25 -7.94
C THR A 502 -22.04 10.02 -8.40
N PRO A 503 -23.32 10.20 -8.83
CA PRO A 503 -24.14 9.11 -9.36
C PRO A 503 -23.50 8.38 -10.56
N GLU A 504 -22.76 9.10 -11.41
CA GLU A 504 -22.08 8.55 -12.59
C GLU A 504 -20.96 7.58 -12.18
N ILE A 505 -20.10 7.99 -11.25
CA ILE A 505 -19.01 7.16 -10.71
C ILE A 505 -19.59 5.91 -10.02
N ARG A 506 -20.69 6.09 -9.27
CA ARG A 506 -21.38 4.99 -8.59
C ARG A 506 -22.00 4.00 -9.59
N ALA A 507 -22.62 4.49 -10.66
CA ALA A 507 -23.18 3.65 -11.72
C ALA A 507 -22.06 2.87 -12.45
N TRP A 508 -20.95 3.54 -12.77
CA TRP A 508 -19.78 2.91 -13.37
C TRP A 508 -19.22 1.80 -12.46
N ALA A 509 -19.05 2.04 -11.17
CA ALA A 509 -18.54 1.05 -10.22
C ALA A 509 -19.47 -0.18 -10.13
N LYS A 510 -20.79 0.01 -10.15
CA LYS A 510 -21.78 -1.09 -10.19
C LYS A 510 -21.61 -1.96 -11.43
N THR A 511 -21.37 -1.39 -12.61
CA THR A 511 -21.14 -2.17 -13.83
C THR A 511 -19.88 -3.02 -13.74
N ARG A 512 -18.83 -2.51 -13.12
CA ARG A 512 -17.56 -3.24 -12.89
C ARG A 512 -17.73 -4.37 -11.86
N SER A 513 -18.49 -4.18 -10.80
CA SER A 513 -18.85 -5.23 -9.83
C SER A 513 -19.66 -6.35 -10.48
N ALA A 514 -20.67 -6.03 -11.30
CA ALA A 514 -21.52 -7.00 -11.97
C ALA A 514 -20.81 -7.76 -13.11
N GLY A 515 -19.89 -7.10 -13.82
CA GLY A 515 -19.17 -7.67 -14.97
C GLY A 515 -18.29 -8.87 -14.60
N LYS A 516 -17.61 -8.81 -13.47
CA LYS A 516 -16.72 -9.90 -12.99
C LYS A 516 -17.46 -11.04 -12.32
N SER A 517 -18.68 -10.84 -11.78
CA SER A 517 -19.49 -11.96 -11.30
C SER A 517 -19.91 -12.91 -12.44
N LYS A 518 -20.05 -12.40 -13.67
CA LYS A 518 -20.27 -13.24 -14.87
C LYS A 518 -19.00 -13.89 -15.41
N GLY A 519 -17.81 -13.30 -15.15
CA GLY A 519 -16.50 -13.83 -15.53
C GLY A 519 -15.95 -14.88 -14.56
N ARG A 520 -16.39 -14.89 -13.29
CA ARG A 520 -16.01 -15.92 -12.31
C ARG A 520 -16.41 -17.34 -12.72
N GLY A 521 -17.51 -17.50 -13.50
CA GLY A 521 -17.87 -18.79 -14.10
C GLY A 521 -17.13 -19.10 -15.40
N ALA A 522 -16.66 -18.10 -16.16
CA ALA A 522 -16.02 -18.29 -17.45
C ALA A 522 -14.50 -18.50 -17.35
N GLY A 523 -13.81 -17.90 -16.36
CA GLY A 523 -12.38 -18.14 -16.13
C GLY A 523 -12.10 -19.54 -15.58
N ALA A 524 -12.91 -20.02 -14.65
CA ALA A 524 -12.88 -21.40 -14.20
C ALA A 524 -13.31 -22.39 -15.29
N ALA A 525 -14.26 -22.01 -16.16
CA ALA A 525 -14.68 -22.82 -17.30
C ALA A 525 -13.67 -22.77 -18.47
N HIS A 526 -12.90 -21.67 -18.65
CA HIS A 526 -11.83 -21.59 -19.65
C HIS A 526 -10.54 -22.29 -19.20
N ALA A 527 -10.23 -22.33 -17.90
CA ALA A 527 -9.20 -23.20 -17.35
C ALA A 527 -9.64 -24.69 -17.44
N ALA A 528 -10.92 -24.98 -17.17
CA ALA A 528 -11.48 -26.32 -17.33
C ALA A 528 -11.68 -26.74 -18.79
N SER A 529 -11.88 -25.82 -19.74
CA SER A 529 -12.01 -26.15 -21.18
C SER A 529 -10.66 -26.16 -21.93
N ARG A 530 -9.58 -25.66 -21.31
CA ARG A 530 -8.20 -25.92 -21.70
C ARG A 530 -7.54 -27.01 -20.84
N GLY A 531 -8.23 -27.57 -19.90
CA GLY A 531 -7.98 -28.89 -19.39
C GLY A 531 -8.11 -29.88 -20.55
N SER A 532 -7.15 -29.79 -21.50
CA SER A 532 -6.82 -30.91 -22.33
C SER A 532 -6.65 -32.06 -21.36
N SER A 533 -7.44 -33.09 -21.54
CA SER A 533 -7.21 -34.41 -21.03
C SER A 533 -5.70 -34.64 -20.85
N TRP A 534 -5.21 -34.46 -19.62
CA TRP A 534 -3.88 -34.97 -19.29
C TRP A 534 -3.97 -36.47 -19.54
N ASN A 535 -3.33 -36.89 -20.63
CA ASN A 535 -3.24 -38.26 -20.97
C ASN A 535 -2.42 -38.94 -19.85
N LYS A 536 -2.76 -40.12 -19.45
CA LYS A 536 -1.98 -40.94 -18.48
C LYS A 536 -0.48 -40.99 -18.85
N ASP A 537 -0.15 -40.78 -20.12
CA ASP A 537 1.22 -40.78 -20.62
C ASP A 537 2.01 -39.52 -20.24
N ASP A 538 1.37 -38.34 -20.09
CA ASP A 538 2.03 -37.10 -19.66
C ASP A 538 2.46 -37.16 -18.18
N ILE A 539 1.73 -37.91 -17.34
CA ILE A 539 2.07 -38.14 -15.94
C ILE A 539 3.28 -39.10 -15.83
N LYS A 540 3.39 -40.09 -16.73
CA LYS A 540 4.51 -41.03 -16.76
C LYS A 540 5.83 -40.36 -17.08
N ASP A 541 5.83 -39.41 -18.00
CA ASP A 541 7.05 -38.71 -18.41
C ASP A 541 7.59 -37.78 -17.30
N GLU A 542 6.72 -37.13 -16.50
CA GLU A 542 7.18 -36.32 -15.38
C GLU A 542 7.66 -37.16 -14.18
N ILE A 543 7.01 -38.28 -13.89
CA ILE A 543 7.45 -39.20 -12.83
C ILE A 543 8.81 -39.81 -13.19
N GLY A 544 9.01 -40.17 -14.44
CA GLY A 544 10.28 -40.69 -14.96
C GLY A 544 11.45 -39.69 -14.86
N LEU A 545 11.18 -38.41 -15.04
CA LEU A 545 12.18 -37.35 -14.95
C LEU A 545 12.62 -37.06 -13.49
N VAL A 546 11.70 -37.20 -12.54
CA VAL A 546 11.99 -37.01 -11.11
C VAL A 546 12.78 -38.19 -10.52
N GLU A 547 12.53 -39.42 -10.97
CA GLU A 547 13.34 -40.59 -10.59
C GLU A 547 14.77 -40.53 -11.19
N ALA A 548 14.88 -40.08 -12.44
CA ALA A 548 16.20 -39.93 -13.09
C ALA A 548 17.08 -38.84 -12.40
N ALA A 549 16.48 -37.84 -11.79
CA ALA A 549 17.18 -36.82 -11.03
C ALA A 549 17.60 -37.27 -9.61
N ARG A 550 16.96 -38.32 -9.04
CA ARG A 550 17.31 -38.90 -7.74
C ARG A 550 18.41 -39.96 -7.80
N ILE A 551 18.76 -40.46 -8.98
CA ILE A 551 19.79 -41.50 -9.20
C ILE A 551 21.12 -40.87 -9.63
N LYS A 552 21.18 -39.58 -9.86
CA LYS A 552 22.39 -38.79 -10.04
C LYS A 552 22.69 -37.93 -8.82
#